data_7d6c04c67c052da627f942f38293dbb7
#
_entry.id   7d6c04c67c052da627f942f38293dbb7
#
_cell.length_a   1.000
_cell.length_b   1.000
_cell.length_c   1.000
_cell.angle_alpha   90.00
_cell.angle_beta   90.00
_cell.angle_gamma   90.00
#
_symmetry.space_group_name_H-M   'P 1'
#
loop_
_entity.id
_entity.type
_entity.pdbx_description
1 polymer ?
#
loop_
_entity_poly.entity_id
_entity_poly.type
_entity_poly.pdbx_seq_one_letter_code
_entity_poly.pdbx_strand_id
1 'polypeptide(L)'
;MSEVRPSFAAGAVVALLAFMVITPGWFLPPGATASGSQLVGHLGEHDTPESDCGPVPNDPIKHVTLVAQATVWEVAPGESFPTWSFNGVIPGPTICLREGDTLIVTLENQLSTIASFHAHGLAREPSSDGTWMTASYAPPGGSYTYTLQADATSVGTWAYHDAVAELDEEPFIDGLSLPESGEGIERGMFGAIIVYGEGELDEAGLPASYDHELVLVEAEFGSEVTAGPVYMTINGKIAPVTPHYQFQAGETVRFRIINVGPNANHDLWISGLEWRQTQSGSVVTSVLFGALEFGDFTLEMGEPLETRYICSINGHEAAGMHGLFSIIE
;
A
#
# COMPACT_ATOMS: atom_id res chain seq x y z
N MET A 1 -72.39 4.61 21.89
CA MET A 1 -72.59 5.73 22.83
C MET A 1 -71.22 6.40 22.87
N SER A 2 -71.13 7.38 22.10
CA SER A 2 -70.92 8.82 22.30
C SER A 2 -69.47 9.11 22.77
N GLU A 3 -68.68 9.57 21.81
CA GLU A 3 -68.28 10.95 21.56
C GLU A 3 -67.74 11.67 22.82
N VAL A 4 -66.49 12.21 22.69
CA VAL A 4 -66.23 13.63 22.52
C VAL A 4 -64.74 13.88 22.30
N ARG A 5 -64.44 14.55 21.18
CA ARG A 5 -63.18 15.31 21.03
C ARG A 5 -63.33 16.69 21.69
N PRO A 6 -62.22 17.33 22.05
CA PRO A 6 -62.04 18.66 21.50
C PRO A 6 -60.63 18.89 20.91
N SER A 7 -60.65 19.65 19.83
CA SER A 7 -59.54 20.34 19.22
C SER A 7 -59.12 21.56 20.05
N PHE A 8 -57.83 21.86 20.12
CA PHE A 8 -57.36 23.23 20.30
C PHE A 8 -56.19 23.50 19.36
N ALA A 9 -56.29 24.64 18.75
CA ALA A 9 -55.45 25.16 17.69
C ALA A 9 -54.29 25.98 18.26
N ALA A 10 -53.23 26.03 17.44
CA ALA A 10 -52.34 27.14 17.12
C ALA A 10 -51.53 27.83 18.23
N GLY A 11 -50.24 27.84 18.01
CA GLY A 11 -49.28 28.73 18.65
C GLY A 11 -47.87 28.46 18.11
N ALA A 12 -47.56 28.94 16.92
CA ALA A 12 -46.21 28.94 16.39
C ALA A 12 -45.35 29.97 17.15
N VAL A 13 -44.34 29.49 17.87
CA VAL A 13 -43.23 30.34 18.32
C VAL A 13 -41.96 29.79 17.65
N VAL A 14 -41.48 30.51 16.64
CA VAL A 14 -40.22 30.32 16.00
C VAL A 14 -39.14 30.86 16.95
N ALA A 15 -38.46 29.98 17.66
CA ALA A 15 -37.23 30.32 18.36
C ALA A 15 -36.05 29.97 17.44
N LEU A 16 -35.43 30.97 16.83
CA LEU A 16 -34.10 30.83 16.19
C LEU A 16 -33.07 30.51 17.30
N LEU A 17 -32.69 29.25 17.41
CA LEU A 17 -31.48 28.87 18.11
C LEU A 17 -30.32 28.86 17.10
N ALA A 18 -29.48 29.88 17.16
CA ALA A 18 -28.20 29.90 16.50
C ALA A 18 -27.30 28.84 17.16
N PHE A 19 -27.09 27.71 16.49
CA PHE A 19 -26.03 26.76 16.84
C PHE A 19 -24.69 27.37 16.41
N MET A 20 -23.95 27.84 17.41
CA MET A 20 -22.54 28.15 17.28
C MET A 20 -21.80 26.78 17.19
N VAL A 21 -21.41 26.38 16.00
CA VAL A 21 -20.52 25.25 15.80
C VAL A 21 -19.14 25.68 16.29
N ILE A 22 -18.78 25.23 17.48
CA ILE A 22 -17.41 25.33 17.97
C ILE A 22 -16.64 24.18 17.32
N THR A 23 -15.89 24.45 16.27
CA THR A 23 -14.88 23.55 15.72
C THR A 23 -13.75 23.41 16.73
N PRO A 24 -13.35 22.21 17.14
CA PRO A 24 -12.12 22.03 17.91
C PRO A 24 -10.94 22.42 17.02
N GLY A 25 -10.31 23.56 17.32
CA GLY A 25 -9.07 23.94 16.70
C GLY A 25 -7.96 22.99 17.13
N TRP A 26 -7.44 22.24 16.20
CA TRP A 26 -6.20 21.51 16.37
C TRP A 26 -5.04 22.49 16.37
N PHE A 27 -4.48 22.73 17.55
CA PHE A 27 -3.24 23.49 17.69
C PHE A 27 -2.07 22.60 17.28
N LEU A 28 -1.46 22.93 16.14
CA LEU A 28 -0.12 22.43 15.82
C LEU A 28 0.89 23.14 16.74
N PRO A 29 1.85 22.44 17.35
CA PRO A 29 2.90 23.08 18.12
C PRO A 29 3.81 23.90 17.18
N PRO A 30 4.22 25.11 17.57
CA PRO A 30 5.12 25.93 16.77
C PRO A 30 6.54 25.35 16.86
N GLY A 31 7.08 24.88 15.73
CA GLY A 31 8.48 24.49 15.65
C GLY A 31 8.85 23.32 14.76
N ALA A 32 7.92 22.68 14.07
CA ALA A 32 8.26 21.67 13.06
C ALA A 32 8.69 22.36 11.75
N THR A 33 9.99 22.63 11.59
CA THR A 33 10.56 22.92 10.28
C THR A 33 10.63 21.62 9.51
N ALA A 34 9.76 21.46 8.53
CA ALA A 34 9.85 20.41 7.54
C ALA A 34 11.19 20.59 6.79
N SER A 35 12.15 19.71 7.07
CA SER A 35 13.28 19.47 6.18
C SER A 35 12.74 18.63 5.02
N GLY A 36 12.07 19.31 4.09
CA GLY A 36 11.60 18.71 2.87
C GLY A 36 12.75 18.55 1.88
N SER A 37 13.17 17.33 1.63
CA SER A 37 13.65 17.02 0.29
C SER A 37 12.38 16.93 -0.58
N GLN A 38 12.09 18.02 -1.28
CA GLN A 38 11.07 18.08 -2.30
C GLN A 38 11.47 17.15 -3.44
N LEU A 39 10.87 15.96 -3.52
CA LEU A 39 10.62 15.32 -4.79
C LEU A 39 9.41 16.05 -5.41
N VAL A 40 9.67 17.20 -6.00
CA VAL A 40 8.74 17.84 -6.92
C VAL A 40 8.74 16.97 -8.17
N GLY A 41 7.72 16.12 -8.31
CA GLY A 41 7.47 15.42 -9.56
C GLY A 41 7.27 16.44 -10.66
N HIS A 42 8.23 16.54 -11.56
CA HIS A 42 8.09 17.28 -12.82
C HIS A 42 7.10 16.50 -13.69
N LEU A 43 5.95 17.11 -13.96
CA LEU A 43 5.10 16.72 -15.08
C LEU A 43 5.91 17.02 -16.36
N GLY A 44 6.54 15.99 -16.96
CA GLY A 44 7.15 16.20 -18.29
C GLY A 44 8.49 15.53 -18.59
N GLU A 45 9.04 14.68 -17.74
CA GLU A 45 10.14 13.80 -18.16
C GLU A 45 9.64 12.35 -18.12
N HIS A 46 9.89 11.64 -19.21
CA HIS A 46 9.62 10.21 -19.36
C HIS A 46 10.68 9.47 -18.52
N ASP A 47 10.35 9.18 -17.28
CA ASP A 47 11.23 8.38 -16.43
C ASP A 47 10.98 6.91 -16.72
N THR A 48 11.97 6.24 -17.29
CA THR A 48 12.09 4.79 -17.18
C THR A 48 12.27 4.52 -15.69
N PRO A 49 11.34 3.78 -15.04
CA PRO A 49 11.46 3.57 -13.60
C PRO A 49 12.74 2.75 -13.31
N GLU A 50 13.60 3.29 -12.47
CA GLU A 50 14.68 2.49 -11.89
C GLU A 50 14.06 1.46 -10.93
N SER A 51 14.74 0.33 -10.75
CA SER A 51 14.35 -0.68 -9.76
C SER A 51 14.12 -0.03 -8.39
N ASP A 52 12.95 -0.27 -7.79
CA ASP A 52 12.60 0.24 -6.45
C ASP A 52 13.61 -0.19 -5.38
N CYS A 53 14.39 -1.22 -5.65
CA CYS A 53 15.39 -1.77 -4.74
C CYS A 53 16.75 -1.07 -4.80
N GLY A 54 17.14 -0.50 -5.94
CA GLY A 54 18.53 -0.13 -6.16
C GLY A 54 19.50 -1.29 -5.93
N PRO A 55 20.80 -1.03 -5.74
CA PRO A 55 21.77 -2.08 -5.43
C PRO A 55 21.52 -2.73 -4.06
N VAL A 56 21.17 -4.01 -4.02
CA VAL A 56 20.99 -4.78 -2.77
C VAL A 56 22.34 -5.15 -2.17
N PRO A 57 22.72 -4.65 -0.99
CA PRO A 57 24.01 -4.90 -0.38
C PRO A 57 24.24 -6.39 -0.09
N ASN A 58 25.52 -6.81 -0.01
CA ASN A 58 25.91 -8.19 0.34
C ASN A 58 25.96 -8.46 1.87
N ASP A 59 25.66 -7.45 2.72
CA ASP A 59 25.60 -7.67 4.16
C ASP A 59 24.43 -8.64 4.46
N PRO A 60 24.68 -9.77 5.14
CA PRO A 60 23.64 -10.75 5.42
C PRO A 60 22.64 -10.29 6.50
N ILE A 61 22.87 -9.17 7.14
CA ILE A 61 21.95 -8.59 8.13
C ILE A 61 21.47 -7.24 7.62
N LYS A 62 20.17 -7.13 7.35
CA LYS A 62 19.55 -5.89 6.92
C LYS A 62 18.84 -5.22 8.08
N HIS A 63 19.17 -3.98 8.35
CA HIS A 63 18.49 -3.16 9.35
C HIS A 63 17.59 -2.15 8.66
N VAL A 64 16.30 -2.16 9.01
CA VAL A 64 15.29 -1.24 8.50
C VAL A 64 14.62 -0.55 9.68
N THR A 65 14.46 0.77 9.60
CA THR A 65 13.64 1.52 10.54
C THR A 65 12.37 1.98 9.83
N LEU A 66 11.23 1.60 10.37
CA LEU A 66 9.92 2.07 9.93
C LEU A 66 9.31 2.96 11.01
N VAL A 67 8.73 4.06 10.60
CA VAL A 67 8.02 4.99 11.48
C VAL A 67 6.54 4.93 11.13
N ALA A 68 5.72 4.37 12.01
CA ALA A 68 4.26 4.42 11.90
C ALA A 68 3.80 5.82 12.33
N GLN A 69 3.20 6.57 11.43
CA GLN A 69 2.83 7.98 11.67
C GLN A 69 1.57 8.43 10.94
N ALA A 70 0.92 9.46 11.49
CA ALA A 70 -0.15 10.15 10.81
C ALA A 70 0.40 10.94 9.61
N THR A 71 -0.32 10.90 8.50
CA THR A 71 0.07 11.48 7.22
C THR A 71 -1.14 12.12 6.56
N VAL A 72 -0.94 13.18 5.78
CA VAL A 72 -1.93 13.65 4.81
C VAL A 72 -1.44 13.18 3.45
N TRP A 73 -2.17 12.25 2.84
CA TRP A 73 -1.80 11.67 1.57
C TRP A 73 -2.53 12.34 0.41
N GLU A 74 -1.81 12.79 -0.59
CA GLU A 74 -2.35 13.32 -1.83
C GLU A 74 -2.34 12.22 -2.89
N VAL A 75 -3.51 11.69 -3.26
CA VAL A 75 -3.65 10.63 -4.28
C VAL A 75 -3.59 11.17 -5.71
N ALA A 76 -4.01 12.43 -5.89
CA ALA A 76 -3.93 13.21 -7.12
C ALA A 76 -3.89 14.71 -6.77
N PRO A 77 -3.51 15.62 -7.68
CA PRO A 77 -3.47 17.06 -7.42
C PRO A 77 -4.80 17.61 -6.89
N GLY A 78 -4.79 18.09 -5.64
CA GLY A 78 -5.96 18.60 -4.95
C GLY A 78 -6.87 17.55 -4.31
N GLU A 79 -6.58 16.26 -4.44
CA GLU A 79 -7.30 15.16 -3.82
C GLU A 79 -6.44 14.55 -2.71
N SER A 80 -6.71 14.91 -1.46
CA SER A 80 -5.94 14.45 -0.31
C SER A 80 -6.83 14.15 0.89
N PHE A 81 -6.37 13.24 1.76
CA PHE A 81 -7.07 12.86 2.98
C PHE A 81 -6.07 12.55 4.11
N PRO A 82 -6.47 12.73 5.38
CA PRO A 82 -5.67 12.31 6.52
C PRO A 82 -5.70 10.79 6.64
N THR A 83 -4.55 10.20 6.87
CA THR A 83 -4.38 8.75 6.97
C THR A 83 -3.14 8.40 7.78
N TRP A 84 -2.70 7.14 7.76
CA TRP A 84 -1.46 6.66 8.35
C TRP A 84 -0.53 6.08 7.29
N SER A 85 0.75 6.02 7.61
CA SER A 85 1.75 5.47 6.69
C SER A 85 2.96 4.96 7.45
N PHE A 86 3.76 4.14 6.77
CA PHE A 86 5.14 3.91 7.16
C PHE A 86 6.04 4.99 6.49
N ASN A 87 6.83 5.68 7.30
CA ASN A 87 7.78 6.73 6.88
C ASN A 87 7.17 7.90 6.09
N GLY A 88 5.86 8.17 6.23
CA GLY A 88 5.20 9.31 5.56
C GLY A 88 4.88 9.10 4.09
N VAL A 89 5.05 7.89 3.55
CA VAL A 89 4.80 7.55 2.14
C VAL A 89 3.86 6.35 2.01
N ILE A 90 3.15 6.26 0.89
CA ILE A 90 2.24 5.16 0.55
C ILE A 90 2.47 4.76 -0.91
N PRO A 91 2.85 3.52 -1.20
CA PRO A 91 3.23 2.48 -0.24
C PRO A 91 4.41 2.90 0.63
N GLY A 92 4.59 2.24 1.79
CA GLY A 92 5.81 2.35 2.59
C GLY A 92 7.04 1.86 1.81
N PRO A 93 8.26 2.05 2.35
CA PRO A 93 9.51 1.69 1.67
C PRO A 93 9.54 0.23 1.21
N THR A 94 9.98 -0.03 -0.02
CA THR A 94 10.26 -1.39 -0.49
C THR A 94 11.48 -1.95 0.24
N ILE A 95 11.35 -3.13 0.82
CA ILE A 95 12.42 -3.83 1.54
C ILE A 95 13.00 -4.92 0.63
N CYS A 96 14.29 -4.82 0.31
CA CYS A 96 14.95 -5.70 -0.64
C CYS A 96 16.00 -6.56 0.04
N LEU A 97 15.89 -7.87 -0.13
CA LEU A 97 16.68 -8.90 0.54
C LEU A 97 17.25 -9.88 -0.48
N ARG A 98 18.28 -10.58 -0.05
CA ARG A 98 18.79 -11.80 -0.70
C ARG A 98 18.31 -13.04 0.04
N GLU A 99 18.17 -14.15 -0.63
CA GLU A 99 18.08 -15.45 0.02
C GLU A 99 19.23 -15.63 1.01
N GLY A 100 18.91 -16.02 2.24
CA GLY A 100 19.86 -16.16 3.35
C GLY A 100 19.97 -14.93 4.26
N ASP A 101 19.42 -13.78 3.89
CA ASP A 101 19.48 -12.56 4.71
C ASP A 101 18.63 -12.68 5.98
N THR A 102 19.10 -12.03 7.03
CA THR A 102 18.35 -11.73 8.24
C THR A 102 17.86 -10.30 8.18
N LEU A 103 16.56 -10.09 8.22
CA LEU A 103 15.94 -8.77 8.31
C LEU A 103 15.66 -8.41 9.77
N ILE A 104 16.16 -7.26 10.21
CA ILE A 104 15.85 -6.68 11.51
C ILE A 104 15.09 -5.37 11.27
N VAL A 105 13.80 -5.36 11.62
CA VAL A 105 12.95 -4.16 11.51
C VAL A 105 12.75 -3.56 12.88
N THR A 106 13.11 -2.28 13.04
CA THR A 106 12.72 -1.49 14.20
C THR A 106 11.51 -0.62 13.80
N LEU A 107 10.36 -0.90 14.36
CA LEU A 107 9.16 -0.09 14.20
C LEU A 107 9.10 0.95 15.32
N GLU A 108 9.13 2.23 14.95
CA GLU A 108 8.87 3.37 15.84
C GLU A 108 7.42 3.81 15.66
N ASN A 109 6.63 3.78 16.72
CA ASN A 109 5.21 4.12 16.65
C ASN A 109 4.94 5.53 17.16
N GLN A 110 4.60 6.44 16.26
CA GLN A 110 4.21 7.83 16.56
C GLN A 110 2.68 8.01 16.56
N LEU A 111 1.90 6.94 16.35
CA LEU A 111 0.45 6.98 16.44
C LEU A 111 -0.03 6.99 17.89
N SER A 112 -1.30 7.33 18.09
CA SER A 112 -1.98 7.25 19.40
C SER A 112 -2.54 5.87 19.73
N THR A 113 -2.47 4.93 18.78
CA THR A 113 -2.86 3.53 18.90
C THR A 113 -1.65 2.61 18.79
N ILE A 114 -1.82 1.30 19.05
CA ILE A 114 -0.77 0.30 18.79
C ILE A 114 -0.51 0.20 17.28
N ALA A 115 0.69 -0.23 16.91
CA ALA A 115 1.07 -0.48 15.52
C ALA A 115 2.00 -1.69 15.41
N SER A 116 1.96 -2.40 14.29
CA SER A 116 2.81 -3.56 14.06
C SER A 116 3.47 -3.57 12.69
N PHE A 117 4.38 -4.51 12.53
CA PHE A 117 4.95 -4.91 11.26
C PHE A 117 4.72 -6.41 11.09
N HIS A 118 3.77 -6.78 10.24
CA HIS A 118 3.51 -8.14 9.82
C HIS A 118 4.01 -8.33 8.39
N ALA A 119 4.87 -9.32 8.18
CA ALA A 119 5.48 -9.60 6.88
C ALA A 119 5.03 -10.96 6.35
N HIS A 120 4.66 -11.02 5.09
CA HIS A 120 4.43 -12.28 4.39
C HIS A 120 5.75 -12.89 3.88
N GLY A 121 5.79 -14.19 3.67
CA GLY A 121 6.86 -14.91 2.97
C GLY A 121 8.18 -15.07 3.72
N LEU A 122 8.38 -14.45 4.86
CA LEU A 122 9.59 -14.58 5.66
C LEU A 122 9.40 -15.49 6.86
N ALA A 123 10.39 -16.34 7.16
CA ALA A 123 10.37 -17.18 8.34
C ALA A 123 10.61 -16.35 9.61
N ARG A 124 9.89 -16.65 10.68
CA ARG A 124 9.96 -15.89 11.93
C ARG A 124 9.46 -16.67 13.13
N GLU A 125 9.94 -16.27 14.31
CA GLU A 125 9.39 -16.71 15.58
C GLU A 125 8.10 -15.91 15.92
N PRO A 126 7.21 -16.44 16.76
CA PRO A 126 5.98 -15.73 17.15
C PRO A 126 6.19 -14.30 17.67
N SER A 127 7.29 -14.06 18.38
CA SER A 127 7.67 -12.71 18.85
C SER A 127 8.00 -11.71 17.72
N SER A 128 8.08 -12.16 16.49
CA SER A 128 8.32 -11.32 15.29
C SER A 128 7.21 -11.44 14.26
N ASP A 129 6.03 -11.94 14.68
CA ASP A 129 4.90 -12.12 13.78
C ASP A 129 4.12 -10.82 13.48
N GLY A 130 4.12 -9.87 14.40
CA GLY A 130 3.44 -8.59 14.21
C GLY A 130 1.92 -8.65 14.31
N THR A 131 1.39 -9.68 15.00
CA THR A 131 -0.06 -9.86 15.16
C THR A 131 -0.49 -9.68 16.63
N TRP A 132 -1.78 -9.43 16.81
CA TRP A 132 -2.38 -9.36 18.13
C TRP A 132 -2.17 -10.64 18.96
N MET A 133 -2.32 -11.81 18.33
CA MET A 133 -2.20 -13.10 18.99
C MET A 133 -0.82 -13.35 19.60
N THR A 134 0.21 -12.76 19.04
CA THR A 134 1.60 -12.92 19.49
C THR A 134 2.07 -11.77 20.38
N ALA A 135 1.23 -10.75 20.58
CA ALA A 135 1.53 -9.52 21.32
C ALA A 135 2.84 -8.84 20.85
N SER A 136 3.15 -8.94 19.55
CA SER A 136 4.37 -8.42 18.93
C SER A 136 4.10 -7.11 18.19
N TYR A 137 3.84 -6.04 18.93
CA TYR A 137 3.50 -4.72 18.41
C TYR A 137 4.12 -3.59 19.25
N ALA A 138 4.27 -2.42 18.64
CA ALA A 138 4.76 -1.22 19.29
C ALA A 138 3.61 -0.46 19.97
N PRO A 139 3.71 -0.12 21.29
CA PRO A 139 2.72 0.73 21.94
C PRO A 139 2.78 2.17 21.44
N PRO A 140 1.74 2.99 21.68
CA PRO A 140 1.76 4.42 21.35
C PRO A 140 3.01 5.14 21.89
N GLY A 141 3.74 5.82 21.01
CA GLY A 141 4.99 6.52 21.36
C GLY A 141 6.17 5.62 21.70
N GLY A 142 6.04 4.29 21.51
CA GLY A 142 7.07 3.30 21.75
C GLY A 142 7.65 2.71 20.48
N SER A 143 8.39 1.61 20.64
CA SER A 143 8.98 0.88 19.52
C SER A 143 8.94 -0.62 19.75
N TYR A 144 9.07 -1.39 18.66
CA TYR A 144 9.21 -2.84 18.70
C TYR A 144 10.23 -3.28 17.64
N THR A 145 10.97 -4.37 17.90
CA THR A 145 11.97 -4.90 16.97
C THR A 145 11.60 -6.31 16.56
N TYR A 146 11.56 -6.53 15.26
CA TYR A 146 11.25 -7.81 14.61
C TYR A 146 12.52 -8.38 13.99
N THR A 147 12.67 -9.71 14.04
CA THR A 147 13.76 -10.43 13.39
C THR A 147 13.17 -11.53 12.50
N LEU A 148 13.44 -11.48 11.20
CA LEU A 148 12.90 -12.37 10.20
C LEU A 148 14.04 -12.95 9.35
N GLN A 149 13.78 -14.10 8.72
CA GLN A 149 14.75 -14.81 7.88
C GLN A 149 14.20 -14.96 6.46
N ALA A 150 15.00 -14.58 5.48
CA ALA A 150 14.72 -14.81 4.07
C ALA A 150 15.35 -16.16 3.66
N ASP A 151 14.63 -17.26 3.81
CA ASP A 151 15.11 -18.58 3.40
C ASP A 151 14.76 -18.88 1.92
N ALA A 152 15.11 -20.06 1.43
CA ALA A 152 14.84 -20.46 0.05
C ALA A 152 13.34 -20.45 -0.33
N THR A 153 12.44 -20.57 0.64
CA THR A 153 10.98 -20.48 0.41
C THR A 153 10.48 -19.04 0.38
N SER A 154 11.34 -18.11 0.78
CA SER A 154 11.04 -16.67 0.81
C SER A 154 11.34 -15.97 -0.52
N VAL A 155 11.99 -16.64 -1.49
CA VAL A 155 12.32 -16.01 -2.78
C VAL A 155 11.06 -15.59 -3.52
N GLY A 156 11.00 -14.30 -3.93
CA GLY A 156 9.85 -13.73 -4.65
C GLY A 156 9.39 -12.38 -4.10
N THR A 157 8.15 -12.08 -4.38
CA THR A 157 7.48 -10.82 -4.04
C THR A 157 6.47 -11.05 -2.92
N TRP A 158 6.47 -10.17 -1.92
CA TRP A 158 5.67 -10.28 -0.72
C TRP A 158 5.18 -8.90 -0.26
N ALA A 159 4.13 -8.89 0.57
CA ALA A 159 3.67 -7.69 1.27
C ALA A 159 4.16 -7.66 2.72
N TYR A 160 4.29 -6.45 3.27
CA TYR A 160 4.23 -6.22 4.70
C TYR A 160 3.16 -5.18 5.01
N HIS A 161 2.56 -5.26 6.19
CA HIS A 161 1.52 -4.32 6.60
C HIS A 161 1.36 -4.26 8.13
N ASP A 162 0.61 -3.28 8.59
CA ASP A 162 0.11 -3.29 9.97
C ASP A 162 -1.07 -4.26 10.10
N ALA A 163 -1.11 -4.99 11.20
CA ALA A 163 -2.14 -5.98 11.48
C ALA A 163 -2.86 -5.78 12.83
N VAL A 164 -2.61 -4.66 13.53
CA VAL A 164 -3.11 -4.48 14.91
C VAL A 164 -3.66 -3.08 15.21
N ALA A 165 -3.41 -2.07 14.39
CA ALA A 165 -3.84 -0.71 14.69
C ALA A 165 -5.36 -0.62 14.84
N GLU A 166 -5.80 0.08 15.87
CA GLU A 166 -7.21 0.24 16.27
C GLU A 166 -7.97 -1.06 16.57
N LEU A 167 -7.29 -2.18 16.82
CA LEU A 167 -7.96 -3.34 17.39
C LEU A 167 -8.43 -3.00 18.82
N ASP A 168 -9.69 -3.33 19.11
CA ASP A 168 -10.25 -3.19 20.45
C ASP A 168 -9.45 -4.02 21.48
N GLU A 169 -9.28 -3.46 22.68
CA GLU A 169 -8.56 -4.14 23.77
C GLU A 169 -9.24 -5.46 24.20
N GLU A 170 -10.50 -5.68 23.80
CA GLU A 170 -11.28 -6.89 24.08
C GLU A 170 -11.71 -7.63 22.80
N PRO A 171 -10.77 -8.29 22.09
CA PRO A 171 -11.08 -8.96 20.82
C PRO A 171 -11.96 -10.21 20.96
N PHE A 172 -12.35 -10.62 22.18
CA PHE A 172 -13.09 -11.84 22.48
C PHE A 172 -14.36 -11.57 23.28
N ILE A 173 -15.30 -10.78 22.75
CA ILE A 173 -16.55 -10.49 23.49
C ILE A 173 -17.45 -11.71 23.61
N ASP A 174 -17.37 -12.74 22.76
CA ASP A 174 -18.23 -13.93 22.79
C ASP A 174 -17.52 -15.24 22.44
N GLY A 175 -16.21 -15.23 22.28
CA GLY A 175 -15.41 -16.44 22.02
C GLY A 175 -15.51 -16.96 20.57
N LEU A 176 -16.11 -16.22 19.64
CA LEU A 176 -16.35 -16.65 18.27
C LEU A 176 -15.78 -15.71 17.20
N SER A 177 -15.50 -14.46 17.51
CA SER A 177 -14.91 -13.52 16.56
C SER A 177 -13.41 -13.49 16.72
N LEU A 178 -12.68 -13.92 15.69
CA LEU A 178 -11.28 -13.54 15.55
C LEU A 178 -11.26 -12.05 15.18
N PRO A 179 -10.35 -11.24 15.78
CA PRO A 179 -10.21 -9.87 15.35
C PRO A 179 -9.88 -9.86 13.85
N GLU A 180 -10.60 -9.06 13.11
CA GLU A 180 -10.23 -8.73 11.73
C GLU A 180 -8.84 -8.05 11.74
N SER A 181 -8.18 -7.99 10.58
CA SER A 181 -6.92 -7.24 10.47
C SER A 181 -7.15 -5.79 10.92
N GLY A 182 -6.19 -5.22 11.65
CA GLY A 182 -6.32 -3.86 12.14
C GLY A 182 -6.47 -2.84 11.01
N GLU A 183 -7.08 -1.70 11.31
CA GLU A 183 -7.36 -0.64 10.34
C GLU A 183 -6.11 -0.04 9.69
N GLY A 184 -4.90 -0.33 10.19
CA GLY A 184 -3.65 0.22 9.66
C GLY A 184 -3.43 -0.09 8.19
N ILE A 185 -3.79 -1.30 7.72
CA ILE A 185 -3.69 -1.65 6.30
C ILE A 185 -4.68 -0.82 5.45
N GLU A 186 -5.90 -0.62 5.92
CA GLU A 186 -6.91 0.20 5.24
C GLU A 186 -6.51 1.67 5.16
N ARG A 187 -5.67 2.11 6.08
CA ARG A 187 -5.18 3.50 6.16
C ARG A 187 -3.88 3.74 5.41
N GLY A 188 -3.23 2.71 4.82
CA GLY A 188 -2.02 2.90 4.01
C GLY A 188 -0.72 2.43 4.67
N MET A 189 -0.80 1.73 5.81
CA MET A 189 0.36 1.14 6.48
C MET A 189 0.71 -0.22 5.87
N PHE A 190 1.24 -0.20 4.66
CA PHE A 190 1.68 -1.37 3.90
C PHE A 190 2.85 -1.03 2.98
N GLY A 191 3.56 -2.06 2.49
CA GLY A 191 4.61 -1.95 1.50
C GLY A 191 5.05 -3.31 0.95
N ALA A 192 6.10 -3.33 0.15
CA ALA A 192 6.62 -4.49 -0.53
C ALA A 192 7.87 -5.05 0.15
N ILE A 193 8.02 -6.38 0.10
CA ILE A 193 9.28 -7.08 0.37
C ILE A 193 9.64 -7.88 -0.87
N ILE A 194 10.87 -7.71 -1.32
CA ILE A 194 11.42 -8.45 -2.45
C ILE A 194 12.59 -9.30 -1.94
N VAL A 195 12.54 -10.59 -2.18
CA VAL A 195 13.62 -11.51 -1.86
C VAL A 195 14.18 -12.08 -3.16
N TYR A 196 15.43 -11.77 -3.44
CA TYR A 196 16.15 -12.28 -4.62
C TYR A 196 16.82 -13.62 -4.31
N GLY A 197 16.57 -14.60 -5.16
CA GLY A 197 17.23 -15.90 -5.12
C GLY A 197 18.68 -15.86 -5.66
N GLU A 198 19.35 -16.99 -5.54
CA GLU A 198 20.71 -17.16 -6.06
C GLU A 198 20.77 -16.89 -7.57
N GLY A 199 21.65 -15.99 -8.00
CA GLY A 199 21.86 -15.63 -9.39
C GLY A 199 20.88 -14.61 -9.97
N GLU A 200 19.90 -14.14 -9.21
CA GLU A 200 18.96 -13.08 -9.66
C GLU A 200 19.57 -11.67 -9.60
N LEU A 201 20.65 -11.48 -8.85
CA LEU A 201 21.39 -10.23 -8.76
C LEU A 201 22.81 -10.39 -9.34
N ASP A 202 23.30 -9.33 -9.98
CA ASP A 202 24.68 -9.24 -10.44
C ASP A 202 25.66 -8.92 -9.29
N GLU A 203 26.96 -8.71 -9.63
CA GLU A 203 28.00 -8.36 -8.66
C GLU A 203 27.78 -6.98 -8.01
N ALA A 204 27.05 -6.09 -8.67
CA ALA A 204 26.68 -4.77 -8.15
C ALA A 204 25.44 -4.83 -7.25
N GLY A 205 24.72 -5.96 -7.23
CA GLY A 205 23.49 -6.15 -6.48
C GLY A 205 22.23 -5.68 -7.23
N LEU A 206 22.31 -5.54 -8.54
CA LEU A 206 21.19 -5.16 -9.41
C LEU A 206 20.57 -6.42 -10.05
N PRO A 207 19.27 -6.41 -10.41
CA PRO A 207 18.63 -7.49 -11.15
C PRO A 207 19.40 -7.84 -12.44
N ALA A 208 19.78 -9.12 -12.59
CA ALA A 208 20.70 -9.55 -13.64
C ALA A 208 20.01 -10.02 -14.93
N SER A 209 18.71 -10.31 -14.88
CA SER A 209 18.01 -11.03 -15.97
C SER A 209 16.96 -10.20 -16.69
N TYR A 210 16.74 -8.97 -16.28
CA TYR A 210 15.72 -8.06 -16.83
C TYR A 210 16.32 -6.68 -17.06
N ASP A 211 15.87 -6.01 -18.11
CA ASP A 211 16.28 -4.64 -18.39
C ASP A 211 15.70 -3.68 -17.34
N HIS A 212 14.49 -3.97 -16.88
CA HIS A 212 13.82 -3.21 -15.82
C HIS A 212 13.07 -4.13 -14.85
N GLU A 213 12.92 -3.67 -13.61
CA GLU A 213 12.08 -4.30 -12.60
C GLU A 213 11.23 -3.23 -11.92
N LEU A 214 9.92 -3.47 -11.83
CA LEU A 214 8.94 -2.57 -11.23
C LEU A 214 8.18 -3.25 -10.12
N VAL A 215 7.88 -2.51 -9.04
CA VAL A 215 6.97 -2.93 -7.98
C VAL A 215 5.66 -2.17 -8.13
N LEU A 216 4.56 -2.89 -8.32
CA LEU A 216 3.22 -2.34 -8.37
C LEU A 216 2.44 -2.80 -7.16
N VAL A 217 2.01 -1.85 -6.35
CA VAL A 217 1.16 -2.10 -5.19
C VAL A 217 -0.24 -1.57 -5.49
N GLU A 218 -1.18 -2.49 -5.59
CA GLU A 218 -2.60 -2.23 -5.78
C GLU A 218 -3.27 -2.13 -4.42
N ALA A 219 -4.05 -1.07 -4.19
CA ALA A 219 -4.73 -0.82 -2.93
C ALA A 219 -5.97 0.04 -3.13
N GLU A 220 -6.94 -0.11 -2.22
CA GLU A 220 -8.07 0.81 -2.13
C GLU A 220 -8.05 1.61 -0.81
N PHE A 221 -8.61 2.82 -0.88
CA PHE A 221 -8.96 3.64 0.28
C PHE A 221 -10.47 3.85 0.30
N GLY A 222 -11.13 3.26 1.29
CA GLY A 222 -12.58 3.32 1.46
C GLY A 222 -13.07 4.68 1.96
N SER A 223 -14.37 4.88 1.92
CA SER A 223 -15.02 6.14 2.36
C SER A 223 -14.84 6.41 3.86
N GLU A 224 -14.61 5.39 4.65
CA GLU A 224 -14.33 5.47 6.09
C GLU A 224 -13.01 6.21 6.34
N VAL A 225 -12.00 5.98 5.49
CA VAL A 225 -10.68 6.61 5.57
C VAL A 225 -10.68 7.98 4.92
N THR A 226 -11.27 8.10 3.73
CA THR A 226 -11.24 9.32 2.92
C THR A 226 -12.28 10.37 3.34
N ALA A 227 -13.27 9.97 4.13
CA ALA A 227 -14.48 10.75 4.45
C ALA A 227 -15.26 11.21 3.19
N GLY A 228 -15.15 10.44 2.09
CA GLY A 228 -15.75 10.81 0.80
C GLY A 228 -15.62 9.72 -0.27
N PRO A 229 -14.95 9.99 -1.38
CA PRO A 229 -14.85 9.04 -2.48
C PRO A 229 -13.99 7.82 -2.11
N VAL A 230 -14.28 6.68 -2.75
CA VAL A 230 -13.39 5.52 -2.73
C VAL A 230 -12.34 5.69 -3.83
N TYR A 231 -11.07 5.52 -3.48
CA TYR A 231 -9.96 5.56 -4.42
C TYR A 231 -9.40 4.17 -4.66
N MET A 232 -9.24 3.79 -5.93
CA MET A 232 -8.56 2.58 -6.37
C MET A 232 -7.20 2.97 -6.90
N THR A 233 -6.13 2.60 -6.19
CA THR A 233 -4.80 3.15 -6.41
C THR A 233 -3.81 2.15 -6.97
N ILE A 234 -2.82 2.66 -7.73
CA ILE A 234 -1.58 1.97 -8.08
C ILE A 234 -0.44 2.78 -7.47
N ASN A 235 0.38 2.15 -6.64
CA ASN A 235 1.45 2.79 -5.87
C ASN A 235 0.93 4.03 -5.09
N GLY A 236 -0.25 3.91 -4.48
CA GLY A 236 -0.86 4.96 -3.66
C GLY A 236 -1.38 6.17 -4.46
N LYS A 237 -1.45 6.10 -5.78
CA LYS A 237 -1.88 7.18 -6.67
C LYS A 237 -3.04 6.75 -7.56
N ILE A 238 -3.83 7.73 -8.00
CA ILE A 238 -4.86 7.58 -9.03
C ILE A 238 -4.50 8.41 -10.26
N ALA A 239 -5.09 8.07 -11.41
CA ALA A 239 -4.94 8.89 -12.61
C ALA A 239 -5.41 10.35 -12.34
N PRO A 240 -4.74 11.35 -12.93
CA PRO A 240 -3.72 11.27 -13.98
C PRO A 240 -2.27 11.17 -13.48
N VAL A 241 -2.04 10.99 -12.17
CA VAL A 241 -0.67 10.99 -11.59
C VAL A 241 -0.14 9.59 -11.26
N THR A 242 -0.82 8.55 -11.73
CA THR A 242 -0.23 7.22 -11.80
C THR A 242 0.99 7.23 -12.73
N PRO A 243 2.03 6.40 -12.48
CA PRO A 243 3.23 6.38 -13.31
C PRO A 243 2.92 6.21 -14.81
N HIS A 244 3.63 6.94 -15.66
CA HIS A 244 3.66 6.65 -17.11
C HIS A 244 4.86 5.74 -17.36
N TYR A 245 4.61 4.48 -17.65
CA TYR A 245 5.65 3.52 -17.98
C TYR A 245 6.02 3.61 -19.48
N GLN A 246 7.30 3.83 -19.74
CA GLN A 246 7.83 3.89 -21.11
C GLN A 246 9.07 3.01 -21.23
N PHE A 247 9.06 2.11 -22.22
CA PHE A 247 10.13 1.16 -22.48
C PHE A 247 10.51 1.18 -23.94
N GLN A 248 11.69 0.61 -24.28
CA GLN A 248 12.11 0.43 -25.65
C GLN A 248 11.67 -0.94 -26.19
N ALA A 249 11.45 -1.03 -27.49
CA ALA A 249 11.16 -2.30 -28.13
C ALA A 249 12.35 -3.27 -27.96
N GLY A 250 12.06 -4.50 -27.58
CA GLY A 250 13.05 -5.53 -27.30
C GLY A 250 13.46 -5.66 -25.85
N GLU A 251 13.09 -4.71 -24.98
CA GLU A 251 13.36 -4.82 -23.53
C GLU A 251 12.47 -5.85 -22.86
N THR A 252 12.97 -6.41 -21.78
CA THR A 252 12.26 -7.34 -20.90
C THR A 252 12.08 -6.72 -19.53
N VAL A 253 10.83 -6.61 -19.08
CA VAL A 253 10.46 -5.97 -17.81
C VAL A 253 9.84 -6.99 -16.87
N ARG A 254 10.35 -7.05 -15.64
CA ARG A 254 9.75 -7.82 -14.56
C ARG A 254 8.83 -6.92 -13.75
N PHE A 255 7.60 -7.35 -13.58
CA PHE A 255 6.62 -6.71 -12.72
C PHE A 255 6.43 -7.56 -11.46
N ARG A 256 6.64 -6.96 -10.31
CA ARG A 256 6.34 -7.50 -9.00
C ARG A 256 5.05 -6.87 -8.51
N ILE A 257 3.97 -7.63 -8.63
CA ILE A 257 2.61 -7.11 -8.43
C ILE A 257 2.09 -7.61 -7.08
N ILE A 258 1.56 -6.70 -6.29
CA ILE A 258 1.03 -6.95 -4.95
C ILE A 258 -0.35 -6.30 -4.87
N ASN A 259 -1.38 -7.08 -4.57
CA ASN A 259 -2.65 -6.53 -4.13
C ASN A 259 -2.70 -6.59 -2.59
N VAL A 260 -2.60 -5.45 -1.94
CA VAL A 260 -2.74 -5.38 -0.48
C VAL A 260 -4.19 -5.28 -0.04
N GLY A 261 -5.11 -5.03 -0.93
CA GLY A 261 -6.54 -4.89 -0.64
C GLY A 261 -6.84 -3.60 0.15
N PRO A 262 -7.58 -3.71 1.27
CA PRO A 262 -7.88 -4.96 1.99
C PRO A 262 -9.14 -5.71 1.51
N ASN A 263 -10.04 -5.05 0.77
CA ASN A 263 -11.38 -5.60 0.50
C ASN A 263 -11.64 -5.91 -0.97
N ALA A 264 -10.82 -5.38 -1.89
CA ALA A 264 -11.05 -5.51 -3.32
C ALA A 264 -10.09 -6.49 -4.01
N ASN A 265 -10.61 -7.20 -5.01
CA ASN A 265 -9.78 -7.87 -6.00
C ASN A 265 -9.37 -6.85 -7.07
N HIS A 266 -8.19 -7.01 -7.63
CA HIS A 266 -7.71 -6.21 -8.75
C HIS A 266 -7.29 -7.12 -9.90
N ASP A 267 -7.50 -6.65 -11.14
CA ASP A 267 -7.16 -7.37 -12.36
C ASP A 267 -6.39 -6.45 -13.31
N LEU A 268 -5.06 -6.48 -13.19
CA LEU A 268 -4.18 -5.63 -14.00
C LEU A 268 -4.13 -6.12 -15.44
N TRP A 269 -4.51 -5.25 -16.35
CA TRP A 269 -4.53 -5.50 -17.78
C TRP A 269 -3.83 -4.39 -18.56
N ILE A 270 -3.01 -4.77 -19.53
CA ILE A 270 -2.40 -3.85 -20.50
C ILE A 270 -2.86 -4.29 -21.89
N SER A 271 -3.57 -3.42 -22.60
CA SER A 271 -4.11 -3.73 -23.90
C SER A 271 -3.00 -4.00 -24.93
N GLY A 272 -3.08 -5.17 -25.56
CA GLY A 272 -2.12 -5.58 -26.60
C GLY A 272 -0.91 -6.34 -26.08
N LEU A 273 -0.79 -6.55 -24.77
CA LEU A 273 0.30 -7.31 -24.17
C LEU A 273 -0.20 -8.56 -23.43
N GLU A 274 0.67 -9.56 -23.33
CA GLU A 274 0.42 -10.80 -22.60
C GLU A 274 1.47 -10.95 -21.49
N TRP A 275 1.02 -11.23 -20.28
CA TRP A 275 1.85 -11.46 -19.12
C TRP A 275 2.38 -12.88 -19.08
N ARG A 276 3.66 -13.03 -18.79
CA ARG A 276 4.27 -14.33 -18.50
C ARG A 276 4.56 -14.44 -17.00
N GLN A 277 3.89 -15.34 -16.33
CA GLN A 277 4.19 -15.64 -14.92
C GLN A 277 5.60 -16.18 -14.79
N THR A 278 6.45 -15.53 -14.00
CA THR A 278 7.88 -15.80 -13.94
C THR A 278 8.20 -17.22 -13.48
N GLN A 279 7.51 -17.71 -12.46
CA GLN A 279 7.78 -19.03 -11.88
C GLN A 279 7.29 -20.20 -12.74
N SER A 280 6.10 -20.10 -13.34
CA SER A 280 5.48 -21.19 -14.10
C SER A 280 5.71 -21.10 -15.61
N GLY A 281 6.05 -19.93 -16.14
CA GLY A 281 6.08 -19.62 -17.56
C GLY A 281 4.70 -19.55 -18.22
N SER A 282 3.62 -19.64 -17.45
CA SER A 282 2.26 -19.54 -17.96
C SER A 282 1.99 -18.15 -18.51
N VAL A 283 1.28 -18.08 -19.66
CA VAL A 283 0.90 -16.83 -20.31
C VAL A 283 -0.56 -16.53 -19.98
N VAL A 284 -0.81 -15.29 -19.54
CA VAL A 284 -2.14 -14.78 -19.20
C VAL A 284 -2.34 -13.40 -19.82
N THR A 285 -3.60 -13.01 -20.08
CA THR A 285 -3.92 -11.70 -20.67
C THR A 285 -4.09 -10.60 -19.62
N SER A 286 -4.34 -10.97 -18.38
CA SER A 286 -4.43 -10.07 -17.23
C SER A 286 -3.97 -10.78 -15.96
N VAL A 287 -3.69 -10.02 -14.91
CA VAL A 287 -3.22 -10.53 -13.62
C VAL A 287 -4.27 -10.20 -12.58
N LEU A 288 -5.06 -11.22 -12.20
CA LEU A 288 -6.11 -11.10 -11.19
C LEU A 288 -5.57 -11.56 -9.83
N PHE A 289 -5.61 -10.68 -8.86
CA PHE A 289 -5.27 -10.95 -7.48
C PHE A 289 -6.40 -10.60 -6.51
N GLY A 290 -6.64 -11.48 -5.54
CA GLY A 290 -7.40 -11.18 -4.33
C GLY A 290 -6.57 -10.37 -3.34
N ALA A 291 -7.21 -9.93 -2.26
CA ALA A 291 -6.51 -9.22 -1.19
C ALA A 291 -5.36 -10.06 -0.61
N LEU A 292 -4.21 -9.43 -0.42
CA LEU A 292 -2.95 -10.05 0.05
C LEU A 292 -2.43 -11.18 -0.86
N GLU A 293 -2.78 -11.16 -2.14
CA GLU A 293 -2.13 -11.96 -3.17
C GLU A 293 -1.08 -11.15 -3.93
N PHE A 294 -0.05 -11.83 -4.37
CA PHE A 294 1.11 -11.23 -5.04
C PHE A 294 1.80 -12.23 -5.95
N GLY A 295 2.60 -11.72 -6.89
CA GLY A 295 3.37 -12.55 -7.80
C GLY A 295 4.23 -11.77 -8.78
N ASP A 296 5.07 -12.51 -9.50
CA ASP A 296 6.04 -11.99 -10.44
C ASP A 296 5.63 -12.33 -11.87
N PHE A 297 5.63 -11.32 -12.73
CA PHE A 297 5.30 -11.45 -14.14
C PHE A 297 6.35 -10.74 -14.99
N THR A 298 6.53 -11.24 -16.19
CA THR A 298 7.44 -10.67 -17.18
C THR A 298 6.64 -10.23 -18.40
N LEU A 299 6.99 -9.06 -18.93
CA LEU A 299 6.56 -8.57 -20.23
C LEU A 299 7.78 -8.42 -21.14
N GLU A 300 7.67 -8.94 -22.36
CA GLU A 300 8.60 -8.66 -23.46
C GLU A 300 8.04 -7.49 -24.27
N MET A 301 8.80 -6.40 -24.36
CA MET A 301 8.40 -5.20 -25.09
C MET A 301 8.54 -5.47 -26.59
N GLY A 302 7.41 -5.69 -27.25
CA GLY A 302 7.35 -5.98 -28.69
C GLY A 302 7.49 -4.75 -29.56
N GLU A 303 6.65 -4.66 -30.58
CA GLU A 303 6.60 -3.51 -31.48
C GLU A 303 6.13 -2.24 -30.76
N PRO A 304 6.49 -1.04 -31.26
CA PRO A 304 6.05 0.23 -30.67
C PRO A 304 4.53 0.31 -30.49
N LEU A 305 4.12 0.73 -29.29
CA LEU A 305 2.72 0.73 -28.86
C LEU A 305 2.48 1.89 -27.88
N GLU A 306 1.38 2.62 -28.06
CA GLU A 306 0.84 3.53 -27.06
C GLU A 306 -0.47 2.96 -26.54
N THR A 307 -0.57 2.70 -25.23
CA THR A 307 -1.73 2.11 -24.61
C THR A 307 -1.86 2.54 -23.15
N ARG A 308 -2.71 1.88 -22.41
CA ARG A 308 -2.90 2.09 -20.97
C ARG A 308 -2.81 0.76 -20.22
N TYR A 309 -2.35 0.82 -19.00
CA TYR A 309 -2.62 -0.21 -18.02
C TYR A 309 -3.83 0.20 -17.19
N ILE A 310 -4.69 -0.75 -16.87
CA ILE A 310 -5.92 -0.52 -16.09
C ILE A 310 -6.19 -1.68 -15.15
N CYS A 311 -6.93 -1.43 -14.09
CA CYS A 311 -7.66 -2.49 -13.41
C CYS A 311 -8.96 -2.76 -14.18
N SER A 312 -9.16 -3.99 -14.67
CA SER A 312 -10.32 -4.35 -15.50
C SER A 312 -11.59 -4.64 -14.68
N ILE A 313 -11.50 -4.66 -13.35
CA ILE A 313 -12.64 -4.80 -12.47
C ILE A 313 -13.58 -3.60 -12.64
N ASN A 314 -14.87 -3.89 -12.77
CA ASN A 314 -15.88 -2.87 -13.05
C ASN A 314 -15.88 -1.73 -12.03
N GLY A 315 -15.71 -0.51 -12.51
CA GLY A 315 -15.68 0.71 -11.71
C GLY A 315 -14.28 1.12 -11.22
N HIS A 316 -13.28 0.24 -11.18
CA HIS A 316 -11.95 0.55 -10.66
C HIS A 316 -11.18 1.52 -11.58
N GLU A 317 -11.26 1.35 -12.91
CA GLU A 317 -10.70 2.33 -13.85
C GLU A 317 -11.30 3.71 -13.63
N ALA A 318 -12.63 3.79 -13.47
CA ALA A 318 -13.34 5.06 -13.24
C ALA A 318 -13.01 5.68 -11.87
N ALA A 319 -12.61 4.86 -10.89
CA ALA A 319 -12.12 5.30 -9.58
C ALA A 319 -10.61 5.65 -9.58
N GLY A 320 -10.00 5.71 -10.76
CA GLY A 320 -8.63 6.21 -10.96
C GLY A 320 -7.55 5.14 -11.16
N MET A 321 -7.90 3.85 -11.17
CA MET A 321 -6.92 2.76 -11.26
C MET A 321 -6.51 2.48 -12.72
N HIS A 322 -5.80 3.43 -13.31
CA HIS A 322 -5.24 3.31 -14.65
C HIS A 322 -4.05 4.27 -14.85
N GLY A 323 -3.24 4.01 -15.87
CA GLY A 323 -2.13 4.89 -16.27
C GLY A 323 -1.71 4.68 -17.72
N LEU A 324 -0.71 5.40 -18.16
CA LEU A 324 -0.19 5.33 -19.51
C LEU A 324 0.93 4.31 -19.64
N PHE A 325 1.00 3.63 -20.78
CA PHE A 325 2.02 2.66 -21.10
C PHE A 325 2.46 2.83 -22.55
N SER A 326 3.76 2.92 -22.78
CA SER A 326 4.31 3.11 -24.12
C SER A 326 5.49 2.17 -24.36
N ILE A 327 5.57 1.64 -25.57
CA ILE A 327 6.76 1.01 -26.13
C ILE A 327 7.22 1.90 -27.27
N ILE A 328 8.45 2.37 -27.22
CA ILE A 328 9.06 3.23 -28.24
C ILE A 328 10.11 2.46 -29.05
N GLU A 329 10.56 3.04 -30.22
CA GLU A 329 11.60 2.43 -31.08
C GLU A 329 12.97 2.35 -30.38
#